data_33e8c1b46c089c5bacb90c8deb7788d9
#
_entry.id   33e8c1b46c089c5bacb90c8deb7788d9
#
_cell.length_a   1.000
_cell.length_b   1.000
_cell.length_c   1.000
_cell.angle_alpha   90.00
_cell.angle_beta   90.00
_cell.angle_gamma   90.00
#
_symmetry.space_group_name_H-M   'P 1'
#
loop_
_entity.id
_entity.type
_entity.pdbx_description
1 polymer ?
#
loop_
_entity_poly.entity_id
_entity_poly.type
_entity_poly.pdbx_seq_one_letter_code
_entity_poly.pdbx_strand_id
1 'polypeptide(L)'
;MKSGLLTCLVFACVVASAQSTPVGGVASEWDVRKLLESLDLQAQHVKPIIDQVKPQTWVAKGAPQAYVTQWTTAQAELKYLLASSESLSKEPERLTLALDTYFRMQALELTLASVTEGIRKYQNPALADLMQAVVSENGSNADKLRQYVQDLATQKEQEFQIADREAQRCRETLMKQPAAPIKGVRK
;
A
#
# COMPACT_ATOMS: atom_id res chain seq x y z
N MET A 1 31.11 -70.25 17.65
CA MET A 1 29.76 -69.86 18.07
C MET A 1 29.46 -68.56 17.36
N LYS A 2 28.46 -68.56 16.51
CA LYS A 2 28.21 -67.51 15.51
C LYS A 2 27.26 -66.46 16.08
N SER A 3 27.71 -65.20 16.17
CA SER A 3 26.84 -64.06 16.50
C SER A 3 26.51 -63.34 15.22
N GLY A 4 25.24 -63.40 14.84
CA GLY A 4 24.72 -62.66 13.69
C GLY A 4 24.39 -61.20 14.05
N LEU A 5 24.97 -60.28 13.32
CA LEU A 5 24.69 -58.84 13.40
C LEU A 5 23.52 -58.49 12.50
N LEU A 6 22.36 -58.18 13.09
CA LEU A 6 21.16 -57.77 12.39
C LEU A 6 21.19 -56.24 12.19
N THR A 7 21.51 -55.81 10.99
CA THR A 7 21.56 -54.39 10.65
C THR A 7 20.14 -53.96 10.26
N CYS A 8 19.47 -53.19 11.14
CA CYS A 8 18.18 -52.57 10.86
C CYS A 8 18.41 -51.26 10.05
N LEU A 9 18.05 -51.29 8.77
CA LEU A 9 18.09 -50.13 7.87
C LEU A 9 16.81 -49.34 8.08
N VAL A 10 16.95 -48.23 8.82
CA VAL A 10 15.84 -47.29 9.02
C VAL A 10 15.76 -46.39 7.80
N PHE A 11 14.73 -46.62 6.99
CA PHE A 11 14.39 -45.78 5.83
C PHE A 11 13.67 -44.53 6.33
N ALA A 12 14.40 -43.41 6.47
CA ALA A 12 13.81 -42.13 6.79
C ALA A 12 13.07 -41.57 5.55
N CYS A 13 11.74 -41.69 5.53
CA CYS A 13 10.90 -40.97 4.59
C CYS A 13 10.97 -39.46 4.90
N VAL A 14 11.72 -38.71 4.11
CA VAL A 14 11.67 -37.26 4.09
C VAL A 14 10.37 -36.89 3.40
N VAL A 15 9.35 -36.54 4.17
CA VAL A 15 8.12 -35.92 3.67
C VAL A 15 8.50 -34.49 3.28
N ALA A 16 8.76 -34.25 2.01
CA ALA A 16 8.87 -32.91 1.45
C ALA A 16 7.49 -32.24 1.57
N SER A 17 7.30 -31.46 2.63
CA SER A 17 6.17 -30.56 2.73
C SER A 17 6.31 -29.53 1.62
N ALA A 18 5.59 -29.73 0.51
CA ALA A 18 5.39 -28.69 -0.48
C ALA A 18 4.64 -27.55 0.22
N GLN A 19 5.38 -26.53 0.65
CA GLN A 19 4.80 -25.25 1.01
C GLN A 19 4.19 -24.70 -0.27
N SER A 20 2.87 -24.87 -0.43
CA SER A 20 2.11 -24.10 -1.38
C SER A 20 2.27 -22.65 -0.97
N THR A 21 3.12 -21.91 -1.70
CA THR A 21 3.07 -20.45 -1.70
C THR A 21 1.62 -20.09 -1.97
N PRO A 22 0.97 -19.29 -1.11
CA PRO A 22 -0.37 -18.82 -1.43
C PRO A 22 -0.25 -18.08 -2.77
N VAL A 23 -1.01 -18.52 -3.76
CA VAL A 23 -1.19 -17.78 -5.00
C VAL A 23 -1.84 -16.48 -4.55
N GLY A 24 -1.02 -15.42 -4.44
CA GLY A 24 -1.43 -14.13 -3.94
C GLY A 24 -2.44 -13.52 -4.90
N GLY A 25 -3.71 -13.71 -4.60
CA GLY A 25 -4.77 -12.89 -5.16
C GLY A 25 -4.80 -11.55 -4.43
N VAL A 26 -5.42 -10.54 -5.05
CA VAL A 26 -5.66 -9.24 -4.40
C VAL A 26 -6.40 -9.47 -3.09
N ALA A 27 -5.98 -8.78 -2.02
CA ALA A 27 -6.64 -8.85 -0.72
C ALA A 27 -8.15 -8.56 -0.86
N SER A 28 -8.97 -9.26 -0.08
CA SER A 28 -10.41 -9.04 -0.12
C SER A 28 -10.77 -7.61 0.27
N GLU A 29 -11.90 -7.09 -0.22
CA GLU A 29 -12.37 -5.75 0.16
C GLU A 29 -12.44 -5.57 1.68
N TRP A 30 -12.81 -6.62 2.41
CA TRP A 30 -12.88 -6.59 3.85
C TRP A 30 -11.50 -6.42 4.51
N ASP A 31 -10.48 -7.11 4.00
CA ASP A 31 -9.09 -6.98 4.50
C ASP A 31 -8.54 -5.59 4.23
N VAL A 32 -8.84 -5.04 3.05
CA VAL A 32 -8.44 -3.67 2.69
C VAL A 32 -9.11 -2.65 3.61
N ARG A 33 -10.42 -2.76 3.86
CA ARG A 33 -11.13 -1.87 4.78
C ARG A 33 -10.56 -1.94 6.19
N LYS A 34 -10.24 -3.14 6.70
CA LYS A 34 -9.55 -3.28 7.98
C LYS A 34 -8.17 -2.64 8.02
N LEU A 35 -7.41 -2.78 6.94
CA LEU A 35 -6.12 -2.10 6.82
C LEU A 35 -6.29 -0.59 6.89
N LEU A 36 -7.26 -0.02 6.18
CA LEU A 36 -7.55 1.41 6.18
C LEU A 36 -8.06 1.90 7.54
N GLU A 37 -8.93 1.15 8.22
CA GLU A 37 -9.34 1.45 9.60
C GLU A 37 -8.14 1.49 10.56
N SER A 38 -7.22 0.54 10.44
CA SER A 38 -5.99 0.53 11.24
C SER A 38 -5.10 1.74 10.94
N LEU A 39 -4.98 2.14 9.67
CA LEU A 39 -4.23 3.31 9.23
C LEU A 39 -4.86 4.60 9.77
N ASP A 40 -6.18 4.72 9.71
CA ASP A 40 -6.92 5.87 10.23
C ASP A 40 -6.78 6.03 11.75
N LEU A 41 -6.84 4.92 12.50
CA LEU A 41 -6.60 4.94 13.95
C LEU A 41 -5.19 5.42 14.28
N GLN A 42 -4.18 4.96 13.57
CA GLN A 42 -2.80 5.41 13.77
C GLN A 42 -2.62 6.88 13.38
N ALA A 43 -3.21 7.32 12.27
CA ALA A 43 -3.21 8.73 11.90
C ALA A 43 -3.85 9.62 12.97
N GLN A 44 -4.92 9.14 13.62
CA GLN A 44 -5.54 9.83 14.77
C GLN A 44 -4.62 9.90 15.99
N HIS A 45 -3.73 8.93 16.22
CA HIS A 45 -2.73 8.99 17.28
C HIS A 45 -1.63 10.02 17.01
N VAL A 46 -1.28 10.25 15.73
CA VAL A 46 -0.29 11.26 15.33
C VAL A 46 -0.79 12.68 15.57
N LYS A 47 -2.08 12.93 15.34
CA LYS A 47 -2.67 14.28 15.42
C LYS A 47 -2.41 15.02 16.73
N PRO A 48 -2.72 14.46 17.93
CA PRO A 48 -2.50 15.16 19.20
C PRO A 48 -1.02 15.44 19.49
N ILE A 49 -0.10 14.68 18.89
CA ILE A 49 1.33 14.92 19.01
C ILE A 49 1.74 16.12 18.12
N ILE A 50 1.29 16.15 16.86
CA ILE A 50 1.52 17.28 15.95
C ILE A 50 0.97 18.58 16.52
N ASP A 51 -0.19 18.56 17.17
CA ASP A 51 -0.82 19.74 17.75
C ASP A 51 -0.02 20.32 18.94
N GLN A 52 0.86 19.52 19.57
CA GLN A 52 1.76 19.99 20.65
C GLN A 52 3.06 20.61 20.12
N VAL A 53 3.35 20.48 18.84
CA VAL A 53 4.58 21.00 18.22
C VAL A 53 4.47 22.50 18.03
N LYS A 54 5.50 23.26 18.44
CA LYS A 54 5.53 24.73 18.41
C LYS A 54 6.74 25.27 17.61
N PRO A 55 6.81 25.02 16.28
CA PRO A 55 8.00 25.32 15.50
C PRO A 55 8.32 26.83 15.41
N GLN A 56 7.32 27.70 15.58
CA GLN A 56 7.53 29.16 15.65
C GLN A 56 8.45 29.54 16.83
N THR A 57 8.33 28.84 17.96
CA THR A 57 9.19 29.05 19.11
C THR A 57 10.63 28.58 18.87
N TRP A 58 10.80 27.60 17.97
CA TRP A 58 12.13 27.11 17.58
C TRP A 58 12.86 28.14 16.71
N VAL A 59 12.14 28.73 15.75
CA VAL A 59 12.68 29.78 14.88
C VAL A 59 13.15 30.99 15.72
N ALA A 60 12.39 31.39 16.75
CA ALA A 60 12.81 32.42 17.69
C ALA A 60 14.11 32.08 18.47
N LYS A 61 14.46 30.76 18.53
CA LYS A 61 15.71 30.26 19.13
C LYS A 61 16.79 29.94 18.08
N GLY A 62 16.63 30.35 16.84
CA GLY A 62 17.60 30.18 15.76
C GLY A 62 17.43 28.91 14.90
N ALA A 63 16.30 28.19 15.00
CA ALA A 63 16.01 27.10 14.09
C ALA A 63 15.63 27.62 12.68
N PRO A 64 15.89 26.85 11.61
CA PRO A 64 15.46 27.21 10.26
C PRO A 64 13.93 27.35 10.14
N GLN A 65 13.48 28.36 9.40
CA GLN A 65 12.07 28.61 9.09
C GLN A 65 11.40 27.39 8.41
N ALA A 66 12.19 26.54 7.74
CA ALA A 66 11.73 25.31 7.09
C ALA A 66 10.92 24.40 8.03
N TYR A 67 11.22 24.36 9.32
CA TYR A 67 10.45 23.55 10.28
C TYR A 67 8.99 24.00 10.43
N VAL A 68 8.71 25.29 10.30
CA VAL A 68 7.32 25.79 10.31
C VAL A 68 6.58 25.27 9.07
N THR A 69 7.23 25.35 7.91
CA THR A 69 6.64 24.81 6.66
C THR A 69 6.42 23.32 6.74
N GLN A 70 7.40 22.54 7.20
CA GLN A 70 7.30 21.08 7.36
C GLN A 70 6.17 20.67 8.32
N TRP A 71 6.04 21.37 9.45
CA TRP A 71 4.95 21.13 10.39
C TRP A 71 3.57 21.41 9.76
N THR A 72 3.42 22.53 9.03
CA THR A 72 2.19 22.84 8.30
C THR A 72 1.90 21.81 7.23
N THR A 73 2.94 21.35 6.52
CA THR A 73 2.81 20.30 5.52
C THR A 73 2.38 18.97 6.18
N ALA A 74 2.96 18.60 7.33
CA ALA A 74 2.57 17.38 8.04
C ALA A 74 1.09 17.38 8.44
N GLN A 75 0.57 18.53 8.91
CA GLN A 75 -0.86 18.69 9.22
C GLN A 75 -1.75 18.52 7.96
N ALA A 76 -1.32 19.08 6.84
CA ALA A 76 -2.04 18.97 5.59
C ALA A 76 -2.01 17.53 5.05
N GLU A 77 -0.83 16.87 5.03
CA GLU A 77 -0.68 15.49 4.57
C GLU A 77 -1.47 14.51 5.44
N LEU A 78 -1.52 14.71 6.76
CA LEU A 78 -2.36 13.91 7.65
C LEU A 78 -3.84 13.99 7.24
N LYS A 79 -4.33 15.19 6.97
CA LYS A 79 -5.72 15.41 6.52
C LYS A 79 -5.97 14.76 5.15
N TYR A 80 -5.02 14.89 4.22
CA TYR A 80 -5.14 14.30 2.89
C TYR A 80 -5.09 12.78 2.94
N LEU A 81 -4.25 12.20 3.80
CA LEU A 81 -4.20 10.74 4.01
C LEU A 81 -5.54 10.20 4.48
N LEU A 82 -6.15 10.82 5.49
CA LEU A 82 -7.48 10.41 5.98
C LEU A 82 -8.55 10.50 4.89
N ALA A 83 -8.55 11.56 4.08
CA ALA A 83 -9.50 11.72 2.99
C ALA A 83 -9.29 10.70 1.86
N SER A 84 -8.04 10.38 1.52
CA SER A 84 -7.74 9.36 0.50
C SER A 84 -8.05 7.96 1.00
N SER A 85 -7.79 7.65 2.27
CA SER A 85 -8.19 6.41 2.94
C SER A 85 -9.70 6.19 2.89
N GLU A 86 -10.49 7.22 3.24
CA GLU A 86 -11.95 7.19 3.14
C GLU A 86 -12.41 6.92 1.70
N SER A 87 -11.79 7.56 0.72
CA SER A 87 -12.12 7.38 -0.69
C SER A 87 -11.81 5.96 -1.17
N LEU A 88 -10.65 5.42 -0.79
CA LEU A 88 -10.25 4.05 -1.11
C LEU A 88 -11.16 3.02 -0.41
N SER A 89 -11.60 3.27 0.81
CA SER A 89 -12.54 2.41 1.53
C SER A 89 -13.88 2.25 0.80
N LYS A 90 -14.32 3.27 0.06
CA LYS A 90 -15.55 3.24 -0.75
C LYS A 90 -15.38 2.50 -2.07
N GLU A 91 -14.22 2.63 -2.69
CA GLU A 91 -13.90 2.05 -3.99
C GLU A 91 -12.53 1.31 -3.93
N PRO A 92 -12.44 0.19 -3.20
CA PRO A 92 -11.17 -0.49 -2.93
C PRO A 92 -10.47 -0.99 -4.20
N GLU A 93 -11.20 -1.37 -5.23
CA GLU A 93 -10.63 -1.87 -6.49
C GLU A 93 -10.06 -0.78 -7.42
N ARG A 94 -10.12 0.49 -7.03
CA ARG A 94 -9.56 1.58 -7.82
C ARG A 94 -8.07 1.76 -7.55
N LEU A 95 -7.25 1.27 -8.47
CA LEU A 95 -5.79 1.37 -8.41
C LEU A 95 -5.29 2.81 -8.18
N THR A 96 -5.93 3.81 -8.82
CA THR A 96 -5.54 5.21 -8.66
C THR A 96 -5.75 5.74 -7.25
N LEU A 97 -6.82 5.30 -6.55
CA LEU A 97 -7.05 5.64 -5.14
C LEU A 97 -6.08 4.92 -4.21
N ALA A 98 -5.78 3.65 -4.48
CA ALA A 98 -4.80 2.89 -3.73
C ALA A 98 -3.40 3.53 -3.83
N LEU A 99 -2.99 3.95 -5.01
CA LEU A 99 -1.74 4.66 -5.24
C LEU A 99 -1.72 6.03 -4.55
N ASP A 100 -2.80 6.83 -4.64
CA ASP A 100 -2.88 8.13 -3.96
C ASP A 100 -2.74 7.96 -2.46
N THR A 101 -3.47 7.03 -1.85
CA THR A 101 -3.39 6.73 -0.41
C THR A 101 -1.97 6.31 -0.01
N TYR A 102 -1.33 5.44 -0.79
CA TYR A 102 0.04 5.01 -0.53
C TYR A 102 1.04 6.18 -0.59
N PHE A 103 0.97 7.02 -1.61
CA PHE A 103 1.86 8.18 -1.73
C PHE A 103 1.61 9.25 -0.66
N ARG A 104 0.36 9.46 -0.23
CA ARG A 104 0.04 10.35 0.90
C ARG A 104 0.66 9.85 2.20
N MET A 105 0.57 8.55 2.45
CA MET A 105 1.21 7.93 3.62
C MET A 105 2.72 8.13 3.60
N GLN A 106 3.38 7.89 2.47
CA GLN A 106 4.83 8.09 2.30
C GLN A 106 5.24 9.55 2.51
N ALA A 107 4.47 10.50 1.95
CA ALA A 107 4.72 11.92 2.13
C ALA A 107 4.60 12.36 3.60
N LEU A 108 3.59 11.85 4.30
CA LEU A 108 3.41 12.09 5.73
C LEU A 108 4.58 11.55 6.54
N GLU A 109 5.00 10.31 6.32
CA GLU A 109 6.13 9.68 7.03
C GLU A 109 7.42 10.48 6.87
N LEU A 110 7.77 10.89 5.64
CA LEU A 110 8.95 11.72 5.37
C LEU A 110 8.89 13.07 6.08
N THR A 111 7.73 13.71 6.08
CA THR A 111 7.53 15.01 6.72
C THR A 111 7.59 14.88 8.24
N LEU A 112 6.97 13.84 8.81
CA LEU A 112 7.02 13.55 10.24
C LEU A 112 8.43 13.24 10.73
N ALA A 113 9.23 12.52 9.96
CA ALA A 113 10.64 12.25 10.30
C ALA A 113 11.41 13.57 10.51
N SER A 114 11.25 14.51 9.57
CA SER A 114 11.91 15.82 9.68
C SER A 114 11.38 16.67 10.86
N VAL A 115 10.07 16.67 11.10
CA VAL A 115 9.46 17.37 12.24
C VAL A 115 9.94 16.75 13.55
N THR A 116 10.06 15.42 13.65
CA THR A 116 10.57 14.68 14.82
C THR A 116 11.98 15.09 15.18
N GLU A 117 12.86 15.27 14.19
CA GLU A 117 14.20 15.80 14.40
C GLU A 117 14.18 17.20 15.01
N GLY A 118 13.30 18.07 14.49
CA GLY A 118 13.09 19.41 15.02
C GLY A 118 12.59 19.41 16.47
N ILE A 119 11.61 18.56 16.80
CA ILE A 119 11.07 18.37 18.16
C ILE A 119 12.22 17.96 19.10
N ARG A 120 13.01 16.97 18.71
CA ARG A 120 14.14 16.45 19.51
C ARG A 120 15.16 17.52 19.82
N LYS A 121 15.50 18.33 18.82
CA LYS A 121 16.55 19.34 18.93
C LYS A 121 16.10 20.62 19.65
N TYR A 122 14.87 21.06 19.45
CA TYR A 122 14.45 22.41 19.82
C TYR A 122 13.31 22.47 20.84
N GLN A 123 12.60 21.35 21.10
CA GLN A 123 11.45 21.37 22.01
C GLN A 123 11.60 20.37 23.16
N ASN A 124 11.38 19.08 22.92
CA ASN A 124 11.36 18.04 23.96
C ASN A 124 11.72 16.68 23.36
N PRO A 125 12.85 16.06 23.74
CA PRO A 125 13.22 14.74 23.28
C PRO A 125 12.17 13.65 23.56
N ALA A 126 11.48 13.68 24.71
CA ALA A 126 10.44 12.72 25.04
C ALA A 126 9.22 12.81 24.09
N LEU A 127 8.86 14.03 23.64
CA LEU A 127 7.83 14.20 22.63
C LEU A 127 8.25 13.65 21.26
N ALA A 128 9.54 13.81 20.92
CA ALA A 128 10.12 13.23 19.71
C ALA A 128 10.11 11.69 19.75
N ASP A 129 10.44 11.11 20.90
CA ASP A 129 10.42 9.65 21.10
C ASP A 129 8.97 9.09 20.99
N LEU A 130 8.01 9.81 21.55
CA LEU A 130 6.59 9.46 21.39
C LEU A 130 6.15 9.53 19.92
N MET A 131 6.51 10.59 19.19
CA MET A 131 6.22 10.71 17.75
C MET A 131 6.87 9.56 16.98
N GLN A 132 8.13 9.25 17.26
CA GLN A 132 8.86 8.16 16.62
C GLN A 132 8.20 6.80 16.88
N ALA A 133 7.74 6.54 18.09
CA ALA A 133 7.04 5.30 18.44
C ALA A 133 5.76 5.14 17.62
N VAL A 134 4.91 6.17 17.60
CA VAL A 134 3.64 6.16 16.84
C VAL A 134 3.89 6.00 15.33
N VAL A 135 4.89 6.68 14.77
CA VAL A 135 5.23 6.53 13.34
C VAL A 135 5.75 5.11 13.04
N SER A 136 6.55 4.53 13.94
CA SER A 136 7.11 3.19 13.75
C SER A 136 6.04 2.09 13.77
N GLU A 137 4.97 2.26 14.54
CA GLU A 137 3.82 1.34 14.54
C GLU A 137 3.14 1.27 13.16
N ASN A 138 3.28 2.32 12.36
CA ASN A 138 2.66 2.40 11.03
C ASN A 138 3.38 1.56 9.94
N GLY A 139 4.61 1.15 10.16
CA GLY A 139 5.41 0.43 9.16
C GLY A 139 4.73 -0.83 8.62
N SER A 140 4.04 -1.58 9.47
CA SER A 140 3.27 -2.76 9.05
C SER A 140 2.10 -2.42 8.10
N ASN A 141 1.42 -1.27 8.30
CA ASN A 141 0.33 -0.83 7.44
C ASN A 141 0.87 -0.31 6.10
N ALA A 142 2.01 0.36 6.11
CA ALA A 142 2.71 0.80 4.91
C ALA A 142 3.07 -0.39 4.00
N ASP A 143 3.64 -1.44 4.56
CA ASP A 143 3.99 -2.65 3.82
C ASP A 143 2.76 -3.37 3.24
N LYS A 144 1.70 -3.49 4.02
CA LYS A 144 0.43 -4.10 3.57
C LYS A 144 -0.23 -3.28 2.46
N LEU A 145 -0.25 -1.95 2.59
CA LEU A 145 -0.82 -1.09 1.56
C LEU A 145 0.02 -1.14 0.27
N ARG A 146 1.35 -1.16 0.38
CA ARG A 146 2.25 -1.35 -0.75
C ARG A 146 1.99 -2.67 -1.47
N GLN A 147 1.86 -3.77 -0.72
CA GLN A 147 1.55 -5.08 -1.28
C GLN A 147 0.20 -5.07 -1.99
N TYR A 148 -0.82 -4.48 -1.36
CA TYR A 148 -2.14 -4.33 -1.98
C TYR A 148 -2.08 -3.58 -3.32
N VAL A 149 -1.35 -2.47 -3.38
CA VAL A 149 -1.15 -1.69 -4.62
C VAL A 149 -0.50 -2.55 -5.70
N GLN A 150 0.52 -3.34 -5.36
CA GLN A 150 1.21 -4.22 -6.32
C GLN A 150 0.28 -5.32 -6.85
N ASP A 151 -0.47 -5.97 -5.97
CA ASP A 151 -1.41 -7.04 -6.34
C ASP A 151 -2.53 -6.50 -7.23
N LEU A 152 -3.09 -5.34 -6.87
CA LEU A 152 -4.12 -4.66 -7.65
C LEU A 152 -3.60 -4.21 -9.03
N ALA A 153 -2.38 -3.69 -9.11
CA ALA A 153 -1.75 -3.33 -10.37
C ALA A 153 -1.58 -4.57 -11.27
N THR A 154 -1.08 -5.66 -10.72
CA THR A 154 -0.90 -6.94 -11.43
C THR A 154 -2.24 -7.46 -11.97
N GLN A 155 -3.30 -7.41 -11.16
CA GLN A 155 -4.64 -7.79 -11.61
C GLN A 155 -5.12 -6.92 -12.77
N LYS A 156 -4.97 -5.59 -12.67
CA LYS A 156 -5.41 -4.67 -13.73
C LYS A 156 -4.63 -4.87 -15.04
N GLU A 157 -3.35 -5.18 -14.97
CA GLU A 157 -2.55 -5.53 -16.14
C GLU A 157 -3.04 -6.83 -16.79
N GLN A 158 -3.40 -7.85 -16.01
CA GLN A 158 -3.96 -9.10 -16.53
C GLN A 158 -5.33 -8.88 -17.19
N GLU A 159 -6.23 -8.13 -16.54
CA GLU A 159 -7.53 -7.76 -17.09
C GLU A 159 -7.38 -7.03 -18.43
N PHE A 160 -6.45 -6.07 -18.50
CA PHE A 160 -6.15 -5.35 -19.74
C PHE A 160 -5.66 -6.28 -20.86
N GLN A 161 -4.74 -7.19 -20.57
CA GLN A 161 -4.21 -8.16 -21.55
C GLN A 161 -5.31 -9.10 -22.08
N ILE A 162 -6.26 -9.50 -21.23
CA ILE A 162 -7.40 -10.32 -21.64
C ILE A 162 -8.29 -9.51 -22.58
N ALA A 163 -8.67 -8.31 -22.18
CA ALA A 163 -9.53 -7.43 -22.97
C ALA A 163 -8.92 -7.08 -24.33
N ASP A 164 -7.60 -6.81 -24.39
CA ASP A 164 -6.91 -6.52 -25.65
C ASP A 164 -6.93 -7.73 -26.61
N ARG A 165 -6.64 -8.94 -26.09
CA ARG A 165 -6.72 -10.18 -26.90
C ARG A 165 -8.13 -10.44 -27.44
N GLU A 166 -9.15 -10.20 -26.64
CA GLU A 166 -10.55 -10.36 -27.08
C GLU A 166 -10.93 -9.33 -28.14
N ALA A 167 -10.50 -8.08 -27.97
CA ALA A 167 -10.71 -7.02 -28.96
C ALA A 167 -10.01 -7.34 -30.29
N GLN A 168 -8.81 -7.92 -30.25
CA GLN A 168 -8.10 -8.35 -31.46
C GLN A 168 -8.83 -9.49 -32.16
N ARG A 169 -9.29 -10.52 -31.44
CA ARG A 169 -10.10 -11.62 -32.02
C ARG A 169 -11.37 -11.11 -32.65
N CYS A 170 -12.06 -10.17 -32.01
CA CYS A 170 -13.27 -9.56 -32.56
C CYS A 170 -12.99 -8.82 -33.89
N ARG A 171 -11.90 -8.04 -33.94
CA ARG A 171 -11.48 -7.35 -35.17
C ARG A 171 -11.17 -8.32 -36.31
N GLU A 172 -10.42 -9.39 -36.03
CA GLU A 172 -10.10 -10.43 -37.04
C GLU A 172 -11.37 -11.11 -37.57
N THR A 173 -12.32 -11.40 -36.70
CA THR A 173 -13.59 -12.02 -37.08
C THR A 173 -14.41 -11.10 -38.01
N LEU A 174 -14.47 -9.80 -37.69
CA LEU A 174 -15.14 -8.82 -38.53
C LEU A 174 -14.47 -8.68 -39.89
N MET A 175 -13.15 -8.70 -39.98
CA MET A 175 -12.42 -8.63 -41.26
C MET A 175 -12.60 -9.87 -42.13
N LYS A 176 -12.88 -11.03 -41.54
CA LYS A 176 -13.13 -12.30 -42.25
C LYS A 176 -14.59 -12.45 -42.72
N GLN A 177 -15.50 -11.60 -42.24
CA GLN A 177 -16.90 -11.65 -42.72
C GLN A 177 -16.96 -11.19 -44.17
N PRO A 178 -17.56 -12.01 -45.10
CA PRO A 178 -17.79 -11.57 -46.47
C PRO A 178 -18.67 -10.34 -46.49
N ALA A 179 -18.35 -9.35 -47.35
CA ALA A 179 -19.18 -8.19 -47.53
C ALA A 179 -20.63 -8.62 -47.86
N ALA A 180 -21.58 -8.14 -47.05
CA ALA A 180 -22.99 -8.45 -47.30
C ALA A 180 -23.36 -8.11 -48.75
N PRO A 181 -24.04 -9.00 -49.51
CA PRO A 181 -24.40 -8.71 -50.90
C PRO A 181 -25.26 -7.44 -50.94
N ILE A 182 -24.80 -6.45 -51.71
CA ILE A 182 -25.54 -5.22 -51.95
C ILE A 182 -26.85 -5.62 -52.62
N LYS A 183 -27.96 -5.55 -51.88
CA LYS A 183 -29.31 -5.75 -52.51
C LYS A 183 -29.45 -4.69 -53.57
N GLY A 184 -29.40 -5.16 -54.83
CA GLY A 184 -29.54 -4.30 -55.98
C GLY A 184 -30.83 -3.49 -55.91
N VAL A 185 -30.69 -2.19 -56.07
CA VAL A 185 -31.83 -1.27 -56.28
C VAL A 185 -32.46 -1.67 -57.62
N ARG A 186 -33.62 -2.36 -57.56
CA ARG A 186 -34.45 -2.52 -58.75
C ARG A 186 -35.01 -1.15 -59.13
N LYS A 187 -34.65 -0.75 -60.35
CA LYS A 187 -35.32 0.36 -61.04
C LYS A 187 -36.73 -0.03 -61.40
#